data_0d5acb0000f1774960894bd0ddce5407
#
_entry.id   0d5acb0000f1774960894bd0ddce5407
#
_cell.length_a   1.000
_cell.length_b   1.000
_cell.length_c   1.000
_cell.angle_alpha   90.00
_cell.angle_beta   90.00
_cell.angle_gamma   90.00
#
_symmetry.space_group_name_H-M   'P 1'
#
loop_
_entity.id
_entity.type
_entity.pdbx_description
1 polymer ?
#
loop_
_entity_poly.entity_id
_entity_poly.type
_entity_poly.pdbx_seq_one_letter_code
_entity_poly.pdbx_strand_id
1 'polypeptide(L)'
;MNVSHHYDIKDDLYDLFLDPKRQYSCAYFKNENDSLETAQNNKIQHIIKKLNIKPDQKVLDIGCGWGSLAIDIAKNAKCEVTGITLSENQLNYCNQKAKEMNLQNQVKFKLMDYRELDEKFDRIVSVGMFEHVGRKFYKKFFNQIEKLMKNDGVSLIHTIGSVNPPRDPHPWITKYIFPGGYTPSLSEVTNPIEKAGLIVTDIEVLRLHYAHTLR
;
A
#
# COMPACT_ATOMS: atom_id res chain seq x y z
N MET A 1 3.33 12.61 12.51
CA MET A 1 4.32 12.37 13.56
C MET A 1 4.45 10.90 13.99
N ASN A 2 3.39 10.08 14.04
CA ASN A 2 3.53 8.67 14.47
C ASN A 2 4.08 7.72 13.41
N VAL A 3 3.88 8.00 12.13
CA VAL A 3 4.27 7.11 11.03
C VAL A 3 5.80 7.13 10.83
N SER A 4 6.43 8.30 10.79
CA SER A 4 7.88 8.41 10.65
C SER A 4 8.63 7.68 11.75
N HIS A 5 8.19 7.82 13.01
CA HIS A 5 8.85 7.18 14.16
C HIS A 5 8.80 5.64 14.13
N HIS A 6 7.77 5.05 13.53
CA HIS A 6 7.65 3.60 13.40
C HIS A 6 8.58 3.03 12.31
N TYR A 7 8.84 3.79 11.25
CA TYR A 7 9.66 3.36 10.11
C TYR A 7 11.11 3.82 10.15
N ASP A 8 11.51 4.64 11.13
CA ASP A 8 12.90 5.05 11.38
C ASP A 8 13.69 4.05 12.26
N ILE A 9 13.22 2.81 12.36
CA ILE A 9 13.96 1.69 12.93
C ILE A 9 15.15 1.38 12.01
N LYS A 10 16.30 0.98 12.58
CA LYS A 10 17.50 0.65 11.81
C LYS A 10 17.20 -0.34 10.68
N ASP A 11 17.66 -0.03 9.51
CA ASP A 11 17.45 -0.81 8.27
C ASP A 11 17.82 -2.30 8.42
N ASP A 12 18.86 -2.58 9.20
CA ASP A 12 19.34 -3.93 9.49
C ASP A 12 18.24 -4.85 10.09
N LEU A 13 17.28 -4.28 10.81
CA LEU A 13 16.19 -5.07 11.38
C LEU A 13 15.25 -5.59 10.29
N TYR A 14 14.94 -4.77 9.30
CA TYR A 14 14.05 -5.18 8.20
C TYR A 14 14.67 -6.29 7.35
N ASP A 15 15.97 -6.27 7.16
CA ASP A 15 16.71 -7.29 6.39
C ASP A 15 16.72 -8.67 7.08
N LEU A 16 16.41 -8.75 8.39
CA LEU A 16 16.35 -10.00 9.13
C LEU A 16 15.08 -10.82 8.88
N PHE A 17 13.97 -10.17 8.51
CA PHE A 17 12.66 -10.86 8.43
C PHE A 17 11.84 -10.56 7.19
N LEU A 18 12.18 -9.52 6.41
CA LEU A 18 11.50 -9.21 5.16
C LEU A 18 12.15 -9.95 3.98
N ASP A 19 11.40 -10.01 2.87
CA ASP A 19 11.93 -10.47 1.59
C ASP A 19 13.00 -9.50 1.04
N PRO A 20 13.82 -9.90 0.05
CA PRO A 20 14.88 -9.04 -0.51
C PRO A 20 14.40 -7.71 -1.08
N LYS A 21 13.11 -7.57 -1.36
CA LYS A 21 12.49 -6.32 -1.81
C LYS A 21 11.92 -5.48 -0.66
N ARG A 22 12.12 -5.88 0.59
CA ARG A 22 11.65 -5.21 1.80
C ARG A 22 10.14 -4.92 1.80
N GLN A 23 9.32 -5.87 1.32
CA GLN A 23 7.86 -5.72 1.33
C GLN A 23 7.29 -5.99 2.72
N TYR A 24 6.89 -4.95 3.43
CA TYR A 24 6.33 -5.03 4.78
C TYR A 24 4.80 -5.02 4.75
N SER A 25 4.22 -6.06 4.15
CA SER A 25 2.77 -6.28 4.05
C SER A 25 2.46 -7.74 3.76
N CYS A 26 1.18 -8.13 3.88
CA CYS A 26 0.73 -9.49 3.62
C CYS A 26 1.12 -9.97 2.22
N ALA A 27 1.79 -11.11 2.13
CA ALA A 27 2.16 -11.76 0.88
C ALA A 27 0.99 -12.56 0.28
N TYR A 28 1.08 -12.95 -1.00
CA TYR A 28 0.06 -13.74 -1.70
C TYR A 28 0.60 -15.13 -2.05
N PHE A 29 0.24 -16.12 -1.26
CA PHE A 29 0.67 -17.51 -1.41
C PHE A 29 -0.25 -18.25 -2.38
N LYS A 30 0.22 -18.61 -3.56
CA LYS A 30 -0.52 -19.47 -4.48
C LYS A 30 -0.50 -20.91 -4.01
N ASN A 31 0.59 -21.31 -3.39
CA ASN A 31 0.78 -22.59 -2.72
C ASN A 31 1.26 -22.34 -1.29
N GLU A 32 0.85 -23.17 -0.34
CA GLU A 32 1.24 -23.04 1.08
C GLU A 32 2.75 -23.16 1.30
N ASN A 33 3.45 -23.81 0.37
CA ASN A 33 4.90 -24.04 0.41
C ASN A 33 5.71 -22.99 -0.38
N ASP A 34 5.06 -21.93 -0.92
CA ASP A 34 5.79 -20.84 -1.57
C ASP A 34 6.73 -20.18 -0.56
N SER A 35 7.93 -19.80 -0.98
CA SER A 35 8.80 -18.96 -0.17
C SER A 35 8.19 -17.57 0.01
N LEU A 36 8.58 -16.86 1.08
CA LEU A 36 8.12 -15.48 1.30
C LEU A 36 8.40 -14.60 0.07
N GLU A 37 9.59 -14.69 -0.51
CA GLU A 37 9.96 -13.94 -1.71
C GLU A 37 9.02 -14.26 -2.90
N THR A 38 8.73 -15.54 -3.13
CA THR A 38 7.80 -15.97 -4.19
C THR A 38 6.40 -15.42 -3.92
N ALA A 39 5.91 -15.52 -2.70
CA ALA A 39 4.59 -15.03 -2.32
C ALA A 39 4.48 -13.50 -2.41
N GLN A 40 5.55 -12.77 -2.06
CA GLN A 40 5.61 -11.31 -2.22
C GLN A 40 5.63 -10.89 -3.70
N ASN A 41 6.36 -11.60 -4.55
CA ASN A 41 6.31 -11.38 -5.99
C ASN A 41 4.92 -11.71 -6.57
N ASN A 42 4.28 -12.78 -6.12
CA ASN A 42 2.91 -13.12 -6.48
C ASN A 42 1.92 -12.00 -6.11
N LYS A 43 2.08 -11.39 -4.93
CA LYS A 43 1.27 -10.23 -4.50
C LYS A 43 1.37 -9.08 -5.49
N ILE A 44 2.58 -8.69 -5.89
CA ILE A 44 2.80 -7.60 -6.86
C ILE A 44 2.08 -7.91 -8.18
N GLN A 45 2.27 -9.12 -8.72
CA GLN A 45 1.62 -9.53 -9.97
C GLN A 45 0.09 -9.56 -9.84
N HIS A 46 -0.42 -9.97 -8.68
CA HIS A 46 -1.85 -9.97 -8.41
C HIS A 46 -2.43 -8.55 -8.38
N ILE A 47 -1.76 -7.62 -7.73
CA ILE A 47 -2.14 -6.19 -7.69
C ILE A 47 -2.13 -5.59 -9.10
N ILE A 48 -1.08 -5.82 -9.89
CA ILE A 48 -0.98 -5.31 -11.27
C ILE A 48 -2.16 -5.82 -12.12
N LYS A 49 -2.53 -7.10 -11.99
CA LYS A 49 -3.67 -7.69 -12.70
C LYS A 49 -5.00 -7.09 -12.26
N LYS A 50 -5.24 -6.95 -10.95
CA LYS A 50 -6.47 -6.35 -10.42
C LYS A 50 -6.65 -4.90 -10.84
N LEU A 51 -5.58 -4.13 -10.87
CA LEU A 51 -5.60 -2.75 -11.35
C LEU A 51 -5.75 -2.63 -12.87
N ASN A 52 -5.56 -3.73 -13.62
CA ASN A 52 -5.59 -3.74 -15.08
C ASN A 52 -4.76 -2.59 -15.68
N ILE A 53 -3.52 -2.48 -15.20
CA ILE A 53 -2.60 -1.40 -15.60
C ILE A 53 -2.20 -1.60 -17.06
N LYS A 54 -2.25 -0.52 -17.83
CA LYS A 54 -1.87 -0.49 -19.26
C LYS A 54 -0.64 0.40 -19.45
N PRO A 55 0.10 0.21 -20.55
CA PRO A 55 1.19 1.13 -20.93
C PRO A 55 0.73 2.59 -20.94
N ASP A 56 1.66 3.48 -20.64
CA ASP A 56 1.50 4.94 -20.65
C ASP A 56 0.48 5.51 -19.62
N GLN A 57 -0.07 4.66 -18.75
CA GLN A 57 -0.91 5.12 -17.65
C GLN A 57 -0.08 5.74 -16.52
N LYS A 58 -0.71 6.66 -15.80
CA LYS A 58 -0.17 7.23 -14.55
C LYS A 58 -0.71 6.46 -13.35
N VAL A 59 0.20 5.93 -12.54
CA VAL A 59 -0.11 5.15 -11.35
C VAL A 59 0.38 5.88 -10.10
N LEU A 60 -0.44 5.95 -9.07
CA LEU A 60 -0.07 6.47 -7.75
C LEU A 60 0.05 5.30 -6.76
N ASP A 61 1.17 5.23 -6.03
CA ASP A 61 1.37 4.32 -4.90
C ASP A 61 1.41 5.15 -3.59
N ILE A 62 0.33 5.06 -2.81
CA ILE A 62 0.18 5.83 -1.56
C ILE A 62 0.75 5.03 -0.38
N GLY A 63 1.81 5.54 0.22
CA GLY A 63 2.56 4.82 1.24
C GLY A 63 3.45 3.76 0.62
N CYS A 64 4.25 4.15 -0.35
CA CYS A 64 5.05 3.24 -1.18
C CYS A 64 6.12 2.42 -0.42
N GLY A 65 6.34 2.71 0.87
CA GLY A 65 7.33 2.02 1.69
C GLY A 65 8.72 2.07 1.05
N TRP A 66 9.36 0.93 0.88
CA TRP A 66 10.68 0.79 0.25
C TRP A 66 10.64 0.81 -1.30
N GLY A 67 9.48 1.12 -1.90
CA GLY A 67 9.33 1.39 -3.32
C GLY A 67 9.24 0.17 -4.24
N SER A 68 9.32 -1.03 -3.71
CA SER A 68 9.35 -2.26 -4.53
C SER A 68 8.11 -2.45 -5.40
N LEU A 69 6.92 -2.15 -4.87
CA LEU A 69 5.66 -2.22 -5.65
C LEU A 69 5.69 -1.23 -6.81
N ALA A 70 6.02 0.04 -6.55
CA ALA A 70 6.09 1.08 -7.58
C ALA A 70 7.09 0.74 -8.68
N ILE A 71 8.28 0.26 -8.30
CA ILE A 71 9.34 -0.17 -9.23
C ILE A 71 8.87 -1.34 -10.09
N ASP A 72 8.29 -2.37 -9.48
CA ASP A 72 7.81 -3.55 -10.21
C ASP A 72 6.61 -3.22 -11.11
N ILE A 73 5.72 -2.32 -10.72
CA ILE A 73 4.63 -1.82 -11.57
C ILE A 73 5.23 -1.16 -12.83
N ALA A 74 6.15 -0.22 -12.68
CA ALA A 74 6.77 0.47 -13.81
C ALA A 74 7.48 -0.49 -14.76
N LYS A 75 8.27 -1.42 -14.19
CA LYS A 75 9.01 -2.43 -14.97
C LYS A 75 8.10 -3.35 -15.77
N ASN A 76 6.99 -3.81 -15.18
CA ASN A 76 6.12 -4.81 -15.80
C ASN A 76 5.06 -4.20 -16.74
N ALA A 77 4.55 -3.00 -16.42
CA ALA A 77 3.43 -2.39 -17.14
C ALA A 77 3.84 -1.27 -18.11
N LYS A 78 5.12 -0.87 -18.14
CA LYS A 78 5.62 0.25 -18.95
C LYS A 78 4.79 1.53 -18.78
N CYS A 79 4.52 1.89 -17.54
CA CYS A 79 3.71 3.03 -17.13
C CYS A 79 4.53 4.01 -16.28
N GLU A 80 3.99 5.22 -16.05
CA GLU A 80 4.58 6.17 -15.11
C GLU A 80 4.05 5.91 -13.70
N VAL A 81 4.95 5.81 -12.72
CA VAL A 81 4.55 5.57 -11.32
C VAL A 81 5.04 6.70 -10.44
N THR A 82 4.14 7.25 -9.63
CA THR A 82 4.49 8.16 -8.54
C THR A 82 4.28 7.43 -7.21
N GLY A 83 5.37 7.19 -6.48
CA GLY A 83 5.32 6.67 -5.11
C GLY A 83 5.43 7.81 -4.10
N ILE A 84 4.59 7.80 -3.07
CA ILE A 84 4.68 8.79 -1.99
C ILE A 84 4.88 8.14 -0.64
N THR A 85 5.72 8.74 0.18
CA THR A 85 6.01 8.31 1.56
C THR A 85 6.17 9.51 2.48
N LEU A 86 6.06 9.31 3.79
CA LEU A 86 6.36 10.32 4.82
C LEU A 86 7.72 10.07 5.50
N SER A 87 8.48 9.06 5.08
CA SER A 87 9.81 8.73 5.62
C SER A 87 10.91 9.17 4.65
N GLU A 88 11.81 10.03 5.09
CA GLU A 88 13.00 10.46 4.33
C GLU A 88 13.92 9.29 4.04
N ASN A 89 14.05 8.35 4.98
CA ASN A 89 14.88 7.15 4.81
C ASN A 89 14.35 6.29 3.66
N GLN A 90 13.02 6.01 3.65
CA GLN A 90 12.39 5.29 2.55
C GLN A 90 12.54 6.03 1.22
N LEU A 91 12.35 7.36 1.19
CA LEU A 91 12.50 8.15 -0.02
C LEU A 91 13.92 8.01 -0.63
N ASN A 92 14.94 8.14 0.21
CA ASN A 92 16.35 8.05 -0.23
C ASN A 92 16.65 6.65 -0.79
N TYR A 93 16.22 5.60 -0.10
CA TYR A 93 16.35 4.22 -0.57
C TYR A 93 15.62 4.00 -1.91
N CYS A 94 14.38 4.45 -2.03
CA CYS A 94 13.58 4.31 -3.25
C CYS A 94 14.23 4.98 -4.46
N ASN A 95 14.73 6.21 -4.28
CA ASN A 95 15.41 6.94 -5.34
C ASN A 95 16.70 6.26 -5.78
N GLN A 96 17.48 5.75 -4.82
CA GLN A 96 18.66 4.98 -5.12
C GLN A 96 18.32 3.71 -5.91
N LYS A 97 17.34 2.93 -5.48
CA LYS A 97 16.90 1.71 -6.16
C LYS A 97 16.37 1.97 -7.57
N ALA A 98 15.57 3.02 -7.77
CA ALA A 98 15.10 3.40 -9.10
C ALA A 98 16.25 3.74 -10.04
N LYS A 99 17.30 4.42 -9.54
CA LYS A 99 18.51 4.73 -10.30
C LYS A 99 19.33 3.48 -10.63
N GLU A 100 19.55 2.59 -9.66
CA GLU A 100 20.26 1.31 -9.86
C GLU A 100 19.60 0.45 -10.94
N MET A 101 18.27 0.51 -11.04
CA MET A 101 17.48 -0.23 -12.02
C MET A 101 17.25 0.53 -13.35
N ASN A 102 17.79 1.74 -13.52
CA ASN A 102 17.57 2.62 -14.67
C ASN A 102 16.08 2.97 -14.92
N LEU A 103 15.29 3.08 -13.85
CA LEU A 103 13.86 3.38 -13.90
C LEU A 103 13.49 4.80 -13.44
N GLN A 104 14.48 5.67 -13.16
CA GLN A 104 14.27 7.03 -12.65
C GLN A 104 13.41 7.93 -13.56
N ASN A 105 13.26 7.58 -14.82
CA ASN A 105 12.39 8.29 -15.77
C ASN A 105 10.95 7.79 -15.74
N GLN A 106 10.71 6.59 -15.21
CA GLN A 106 9.39 5.95 -15.14
C GLN A 106 8.81 5.97 -13.71
N VAL A 107 9.68 5.98 -12.69
CA VAL A 107 9.26 6.00 -11.28
C VAL A 107 9.79 7.25 -10.61
N LYS A 108 8.87 8.01 -10.00
CA LYS A 108 9.20 9.21 -9.22
C LYS A 108 8.76 8.99 -7.78
N PHE A 109 9.66 9.17 -6.82
CA PHE A 109 9.34 9.11 -5.40
C PHE A 109 9.32 10.52 -4.80
N LYS A 110 8.32 10.79 -3.93
CA LYS A 110 8.13 12.09 -3.29
C LYS A 110 7.91 11.93 -1.78
N LEU A 111 8.53 12.81 -0.99
CA LEU A 111 8.20 12.98 0.42
C LEU A 111 6.95 13.87 0.49
N MET A 112 5.78 13.25 0.61
CA MET A 112 4.53 13.99 0.47
C MET A 112 3.37 13.26 1.15
N ASP A 113 2.48 14.02 1.76
CA ASP A 113 1.19 13.51 2.22
C ASP A 113 0.21 13.41 1.04
N TYR A 114 -0.52 12.29 0.94
CA TYR A 114 -1.51 12.09 -0.13
C TYR A 114 -2.59 13.19 -0.17
N ARG A 115 -2.82 13.88 0.94
CA ARG A 115 -3.79 14.98 1.07
C ARG A 115 -3.37 16.27 0.34
N GLU A 116 -2.08 16.38 0.05
CA GLU A 116 -1.47 17.54 -0.62
C GLU A 116 -1.37 17.37 -2.15
N LEU A 117 -1.65 16.15 -2.64
CA LEU A 117 -1.66 15.87 -4.08
C LEU A 117 -2.86 16.52 -4.76
N ASP A 118 -2.63 17.00 -5.99
CA ASP A 118 -3.65 17.60 -6.87
C ASP A 118 -3.51 17.12 -8.33
N GLU A 119 -2.82 16.02 -8.56
CA GLU A 119 -2.62 15.41 -9.89
C GLU A 119 -3.61 14.25 -10.08
N LYS A 120 -4.07 14.01 -11.33
CA LYS A 120 -4.97 12.93 -11.69
C LYS A 120 -4.20 11.67 -12.13
N PHE A 121 -4.66 10.51 -11.66
CA PHE A 121 -4.06 9.21 -11.95
C PHE A 121 -5.07 8.24 -12.58
N ASP A 122 -4.59 7.37 -13.45
CA ASP A 122 -5.39 6.31 -14.06
C ASP A 122 -5.61 5.17 -13.07
N ARG A 123 -4.61 4.89 -12.23
CA ARG A 123 -4.64 3.83 -11.22
C ARG A 123 -4.07 4.35 -9.90
N ILE A 124 -4.69 3.95 -8.81
CA ILE A 124 -4.21 4.27 -7.46
C ILE A 124 -4.09 2.98 -6.67
N VAL A 125 -2.95 2.78 -6.02
CA VAL A 125 -2.73 1.66 -5.11
C VAL A 125 -2.29 2.16 -3.74
N SER A 126 -2.71 1.46 -2.70
CA SER A 126 -2.23 1.67 -1.34
C SER A 126 -2.20 0.33 -0.61
N VAL A 127 -1.06 -0.06 -0.07
CA VAL A 127 -0.85 -1.36 0.58
C VAL A 127 -0.27 -1.15 1.98
N GLY A 128 -1.03 -1.55 3.01
CA GLY A 128 -0.58 -1.48 4.41
C GLY A 128 -0.47 -0.06 4.98
N MET A 129 -1.13 0.93 4.36
CA MET A 129 -1.14 2.32 4.83
C MET A 129 -2.49 2.69 5.49
N PHE A 130 -3.59 2.08 5.02
CA PHE A 130 -4.94 2.46 5.43
C PHE A 130 -5.17 2.27 6.94
N GLU A 131 -4.44 1.38 7.59
CA GLU A 131 -4.41 1.16 9.04
C GLU A 131 -4.01 2.42 9.82
N HIS A 132 -3.27 3.33 9.19
CA HIS A 132 -2.79 4.59 9.79
C HIS A 132 -3.71 5.78 9.51
N VAL A 133 -4.73 5.63 8.67
CA VAL A 133 -5.67 6.72 8.34
C VAL A 133 -6.55 7.08 9.55
N GLY A 134 -7.01 6.08 10.29
CA GLY A 134 -7.91 6.24 11.44
C GLY A 134 -9.38 6.44 11.05
N ARG A 135 -10.30 5.81 11.80
CA ARG A 135 -11.76 5.75 11.52
C ARG A 135 -12.39 7.10 11.16
N LYS A 136 -12.04 8.15 11.89
CA LYS A 136 -12.62 9.49 11.71
C LYS A 136 -12.29 10.10 10.34
N PHE A 137 -11.26 9.60 9.67
CA PHE A 137 -10.74 10.16 8.43
C PHE A 137 -11.02 9.31 7.19
N TYR A 138 -11.67 8.15 7.30
CA TYR A 138 -11.98 7.28 6.17
C TYR A 138 -12.73 7.99 5.05
N LYS A 139 -13.75 8.82 5.39
CA LYS A 139 -14.46 9.62 4.39
C LYS A 139 -13.51 10.60 3.67
N LYS A 140 -12.62 11.27 4.40
CA LYS A 140 -11.65 12.19 3.81
C LYS A 140 -10.67 11.46 2.89
N PHE A 141 -10.23 10.27 3.30
CA PHE A 141 -9.35 9.42 2.50
C PHE A 141 -10.01 9.05 1.17
N PHE A 142 -11.21 8.50 1.18
CA PHE A 142 -11.88 8.09 -0.05
C PHE A 142 -12.32 9.27 -0.93
N ASN A 143 -12.69 10.42 -0.36
CA ASN A 143 -12.90 11.64 -1.12
C ASN A 143 -11.60 12.10 -1.83
N GLN A 144 -10.45 11.95 -1.17
CA GLN A 144 -9.17 12.28 -1.82
C GLN A 144 -8.81 11.28 -2.92
N ILE A 145 -9.07 9.98 -2.71
CA ILE A 145 -8.91 8.95 -3.77
C ILE A 145 -9.77 9.30 -4.98
N GLU A 146 -11.04 9.65 -4.79
CA GLU A 146 -11.95 10.07 -5.87
C GLU A 146 -11.40 11.31 -6.59
N LYS A 147 -10.99 12.34 -5.82
CA LYS A 147 -10.41 13.57 -6.37
C LYS A 147 -9.16 13.28 -7.22
N LEU A 148 -8.29 12.37 -6.82
CA LEU A 148 -7.05 12.03 -7.52
C LEU A 148 -7.25 11.05 -8.68
N MET A 149 -8.40 10.41 -8.78
CA MET A 149 -8.68 9.41 -9.80
C MET A 149 -9.26 10.06 -11.06
N LYS A 150 -8.88 9.58 -12.26
CA LYS A 150 -9.55 9.91 -13.51
C LYS A 150 -10.92 9.23 -13.57
N ASN A 151 -11.80 9.65 -14.51
CA ASN A 151 -13.18 9.14 -14.59
C ASN A 151 -13.29 7.63 -14.78
N ASP A 152 -12.35 7.01 -15.50
CA ASP A 152 -12.23 5.56 -15.74
C ASP A 152 -11.17 4.91 -14.84
N GLY A 153 -10.78 5.61 -13.78
CA GLY A 153 -9.75 5.18 -12.86
C GLY A 153 -10.18 3.98 -12.00
N VAL A 154 -9.20 3.22 -11.56
CA VAL A 154 -9.39 2.11 -10.61
C VAL A 154 -8.44 2.30 -9.44
N SER A 155 -8.96 2.15 -8.22
CA SER A 155 -8.13 2.13 -7.01
C SER A 155 -8.16 0.76 -6.33
N LEU A 156 -7.02 0.33 -5.78
CA LEU A 156 -6.88 -0.86 -4.98
C LEU A 156 -6.33 -0.49 -3.61
N ILE A 157 -7.12 -0.74 -2.58
CA ILE A 157 -6.73 -0.51 -1.19
C ILE A 157 -6.59 -1.86 -0.50
N HIS A 158 -5.37 -2.19 -0.09
CA HIS A 158 -5.06 -3.39 0.66
C HIS A 158 -4.77 -3.01 2.11
N THR A 159 -5.46 -3.62 3.05
CA THR A 159 -5.34 -3.34 4.48
C THR A 159 -5.55 -4.59 5.31
N ILE A 160 -5.00 -4.61 6.51
CA ILE A 160 -5.38 -5.60 7.52
C ILE A 160 -6.82 -5.27 7.94
N GLY A 161 -7.72 -6.24 7.78
CA GLY A 161 -9.13 -6.10 8.14
C GLY A 161 -9.53 -7.00 9.29
N SER A 162 -10.60 -6.61 10.02
CA SER A 162 -11.22 -7.42 11.04
C SER A 162 -12.44 -8.16 10.46
N VAL A 163 -12.56 -9.46 10.73
CA VAL A 163 -13.77 -10.25 10.45
C VAL A 163 -14.87 -10.05 11.50
N ASN A 164 -14.53 -9.42 12.63
CA ASN A 164 -15.45 -9.11 13.70
C ASN A 164 -16.12 -7.74 13.47
N PRO A 165 -17.25 -7.47 14.14
CA PRO A 165 -17.81 -6.12 14.19
C PRO A 165 -16.79 -5.09 14.66
N PRO A 166 -17.02 -3.78 14.39
CA PRO A 166 -16.14 -2.72 14.82
C PRO A 166 -15.81 -2.78 16.31
N ARG A 167 -14.53 -2.77 16.65
CA ARG A 167 -14.03 -2.75 18.04
C ARG A 167 -12.72 -2.00 18.11
N ASP A 168 -12.42 -1.42 19.27
CA ASP A 168 -11.14 -0.79 19.48
C ASP A 168 -10.02 -1.84 19.51
N PRO A 169 -8.83 -1.49 19.00
CA PRO A 169 -7.67 -2.38 19.05
C PRO A 169 -7.23 -2.66 20.48
N HIS A 170 -6.55 -3.78 20.68
CA HIS A 170 -6.04 -4.11 22.01
C HIS A 170 -5.02 -3.03 22.46
N PRO A 171 -5.14 -2.50 23.72
CA PRO A 171 -4.28 -1.41 24.20
C PRO A 171 -2.77 -1.70 24.10
N TRP A 172 -2.37 -2.94 24.25
CA TRP A 172 -0.96 -3.35 24.11
C TRP A 172 -0.46 -3.15 22.66
N ILE A 173 -1.27 -3.52 21.65
CA ILE A 173 -0.94 -3.34 20.24
C ILE A 173 -0.79 -1.86 19.90
N THR A 174 -1.74 -1.03 20.35
CA THR A 174 -1.72 0.42 20.07
C THR A 174 -0.61 1.15 20.81
N LYS A 175 -0.15 0.61 21.96
CA LYS A 175 0.91 1.23 22.73
C LYS A 175 2.32 0.84 22.24
N TYR A 176 2.53 -0.43 21.90
CA TYR A 176 3.89 -0.95 21.73
C TYR A 176 4.22 -1.42 20.29
N ILE A 177 3.22 -1.76 19.48
CA ILE A 177 3.44 -2.33 18.15
C ILE A 177 3.07 -1.34 17.04
N PHE A 178 1.82 -0.87 17.02
CA PHE A 178 1.31 0.05 16.01
C PHE A 178 0.62 1.25 16.66
N PRO A 179 1.38 2.24 17.15
CA PRO A 179 0.82 3.44 17.76
C PRO A 179 -0.13 4.17 16.80
N GLY A 180 -1.41 4.27 17.21
CA GLY A 180 -2.45 4.91 16.38
C GLY A 180 -2.99 4.06 15.24
N GLY A 181 -2.50 2.83 15.07
CA GLY A 181 -3.02 1.89 14.07
C GLY A 181 -4.42 1.37 14.40
N TYR A 182 -5.22 1.13 13.36
CA TYR A 182 -6.57 0.59 13.48
C TYR A 182 -6.85 -0.43 12.38
N THR A 183 -7.38 -1.59 12.75
CA THR A 183 -7.81 -2.66 11.84
C THR A 183 -9.32 -2.56 11.61
N PRO A 184 -9.77 -2.02 10.47
CA PRO A 184 -11.19 -1.81 10.23
C PRO A 184 -11.95 -3.12 9.97
N SER A 185 -13.22 -3.15 10.35
CA SER A 185 -14.16 -4.11 9.78
C SER A 185 -14.60 -3.68 8.38
N LEU A 186 -15.05 -4.62 7.56
CA LEU A 186 -15.50 -4.32 6.19
C LEU A 186 -16.63 -3.27 6.17
N SER A 187 -17.57 -3.35 7.11
CA SER A 187 -18.69 -2.40 7.24
C SER A 187 -18.24 -0.95 7.50
N GLU A 188 -17.07 -0.74 8.11
CA GLU A 188 -16.51 0.59 8.35
C GLU A 188 -15.86 1.18 7.09
N VAL A 189 -15.47 0.33 6.14
CA VAL A 189 -14.79 0.75 4.91
C VAL A 189 -15.78 1.01 3.78
N THR A 190 -16.79 0.16 3.61
CA THR A 190 -17.73 0.26 2.48
C THR A 190 -18.56 1.54 2.50
N ASN A 191 -19.09 1.94 3.64
CA ASN A 191 -19.92 3.15 3.77
C ASN A 191 -19.16 4.45 3.38
N PRO A 192 -17.92 4.71 3.84
CA PRO A 192 -17.11 5.83 3.34
C PRO A 192 -16.81 5.78 1.84
N ILE A 193 -16.64 4.61 1.23
CA ILE A 193 -16.44 4.44 -0.22
C ILE A 193 -17.68 4.92 -0.98
N GLU A 194 -18.85 4.42 -0.63
CA GLU A 194 -20.13 4.83 -1.24
C GLU A 194 -20.37 6.34 -1.09
N LYS A 195 -20.11 6.90 0.10
CA LYS A 195 -20.26 8.34 0.37
C LYS A 195 -19.27 9.22 -0.41
N ALA A 196 -18.19 8.67 -0.89
CA ALA A 196 -17.25 9.33 -1.79
C ALA A 196 -17.64 9.23 -3.27
N GLY A 197 -18.76 8.55 -3.60
CA GLY A 197 -19.22 8.33 -4.96
C GLY A 197 -18.43 7.23 -5.71
N LEU A 198 -17.65 6.43 -5.00
CA LEU A 198 -16.89 5.31 -5.56
C LEU A 198 -17.74 4.03 -5.55
N ILE A 199 -17.48 3.15 -6.51
CA ILE A 199 -18.16 1.86 -6.64
C ILE A 199 -17.20 0.77 -6.20
N VAL A 200 -17.63 -0.09 -5.26
CA VAL A 200 -16.89 -1.30 -4.90
C VAL A 200 -17.10 -2.35 -5.98
N THR A 201 -16.06 -2.69 -6.70
CA THR A 201 -16.12 -3.66 -7.81
C THR A 201 -15.64 -5.05 -7.41
N ASP A 202 -14.82 -5.15 -6.39
CA ASP A 202 -14.26 -6.42 -5.92
C ASP A 202 -13.82 -6.31 -4.45
N ILE A 203 -13.98 -7.39 -3.70
CA ILE A 203 -13.48 -7.55 -2.34
C ILE A 203 -12.87 -8.94 -2.22
N GLU A 204 -11.59 -9.01 -1.89
CA GLU A 204 -10.88 -10.25 -1.68
C GLU A 204 -10.35 -10.34 -0.24
N VAL A 205 -10.65 -11.42 0.45
CA VAL A 205 -10.20 -11.67 1.82
C VAL A 205 -9.04 -12.67 1.80
N LEU A 206 -7.84 -12.20 2.08
CA LEU A 206 -6.61 -12.99 2.03
C LEU A 206 -6.39 -13.90 3.25
N ARG A 207 -7.16 -13.77 4.28
CA ARG A 207 -7.24 -14.60 5.50
C ARG A 207 -5.91 -15.27 5.91
N LEU A 208 -5.68 -16.53 5.45
CA LEU A 208 -4.52 -17.34 5.87
C LEU A 208 -3.18 -16.86 5.30
N HIS A 209 -3.19 -16.08 4.22
CA HIS A 209 -1.96 -15.54 3.63
C HIS A 209 -1.12 -14.75 4.65
N TYR A 210 -1.78 -14.03 5.57
CA TYR A 210 -1.06 -13.27 6.59
C TYR A 210 -0.40 -14.19 7.64
N ALA A 211 -1.04 -15.30 7.98
CA ALA A 211 -0.43 -16.31 8.85
C ALA A 211 0.82 -16.95 8.20
N HIS A 212 0.76 -17.23 6.89
CA HIS A 212 1.91 -17.73 6.15
C HIS A 212 3.02 -16.67 6.01
N THR A 213 2.66 -15.38 5.86
CA THR A 213 3.64 -14.28 5.77
C THR A 213 4.46 -14.11 7.05
N LEU A 214 3.91 -14.49 8.21
CA LEU A 214 4.53 -14.33 9.53
C LEU A 214 5.29 -15.58 10.01
N ARG A 215 5.37 -16.63 9.22
CA ARG A 215 6.15 -17.87 9.50
C ARG A 215 7.60 -17.70 9.08
#